data_af9dc6b6d759f4e5d3867c47b660c3e5
#
_entry.id   af9dc6b6d759f4e5d3867c47b660c3e5
#
_cell.length_a   1.000
_cell.length_b   1.000
_cell.length_c   1.000
_cell.angle_alpha   90.00
_cell.angle_beta   90.00
_cell.angle_gamma   90.00
#
_symmetry.space_group_name_H-M   'P 1'
#
loop_
_entity.id
_entity.type
_entity.pdbx_description
1 polymer ?
#
loop_
_entity_poly.entity_id
_entity_poly.type
_entity_poly.pdbx_seq_one_letter_code
_entity_poly.pdbx_strand_id
1 'polypeptide(L)'
;MGLAISYVSIFRGSDVIAIPKDEESRAIWQELGVSDSDIREEGMEDVFWGPTGSSGPCGPTTEIYCKNAAGEDIEIWNIVFNQFFYPGSREELLGGASGKTLEPLKTFGVDTGMGLERLAMVSQNASNIFETDLFTPFRIFLAGAVGREEEMRIIADHTRAATFLISDGVRPSNKGAGYILRRLIRRVIVQLRRLGFSQELLLSLAERVADQYGYFYDELRGNHAAIKHELGDEIEKFSHTLKVGMKEFFIRFPDLQAQRVVPGQSLIPHQIKRISGDDAFYFQQSYGLTLDIIRDLARRGGHIVEVNECEFEQAIKRHQEISRAGVEKKFGGHGLLLDTGELKAGSEEELKIVTRLHTATHLLNAALHQVLGDSVEQRGSDITAARTRFDFLFPRKLTPEEIQKIEELVNDAIEKDLPVSIRELPLAEAKKSGALFFSKGHYPERVKVYTIGNDAEPFSKELCGGPHVARTGAIGRFRILKEESSSAGVRRIRATVEG
;
A
#
# COMPACT_ATOMS: atom_id res chain seq x y z
N MET A 1 -20.93 16.62 -28.51
CA MET A 1 -20.63 15.19 -28.73
C MET A 1 -21.80 14.46 -29.40
N GLY A 2 -23.03 15.01 -29.34
CA GLY A 2 -24.21 14.40 -29.99
C GLY A 2 -24.63 13.05 -29.40
N LEU A 3 -24.29 12.81 -28.11
CA LEU A 3 -24.73 11.58 -27.45
C LEU A 3 -26.22 11.65 -27.12
N ALA A 4 -26.95 10.57 -27.39
CA ALA A 4 -28.33 10.43 -26.98
C ALA A 4 -28.39 9.99 -25.50
N ILE A 5 -29.00 10.83 -24.67
CA ILE A 5 -29.30 10.46 -23.28
C ILE A 5 -30.41 9.40 -23.31
N SER A 6 -30.20 8.29 -22.59
CA SER A 6 -31.22 7.25 -22.42
C SER A 6 -32.22 7.65 -21.35
N TYR A 7 -31.73 8.08 -20.19
CA TYR A 7 -32.51 8.64 -19.11
C TYR A 7 -31.59 9.38 -18.13
N VAL A 8 -32.18 10.10 -17.21
CA VAL A 8 -31.50 10.68 -16.05
C VAL A 8 -32.12 10.13 -14.76
N SER A 9 -31.35 10.02 -13.70
CA SER A 9 -31.85 9.63 -12.39
C SER A 9 -31.91 10.84 -11.46
N ILE A 10 -32.88 10.85 -10.54
CA ILE A 10 -33.01 11.83 -9.47
C ILE A 10 -33.39 11.13 -8.17
N PHE A 11 -33.14 11.79 -7.03
CA PHE A 11 -33.46 11.25 -5.73
C PHE A 11 -34.98 11.30 -5.46
N ARG A 12 -35.57 10.12 -5.16
CA ARG A 12 -37.02 9.98 -4.87
C ARG A 12 -37.43 10.45 -3.47
N GLY A 13 -36.47 10.88 -2.63
CA GLY A 13 -36.68 11.16 -1.23
C GLY A 13 -36.52 9.94 -0.32
N SER A 14 -36.47 10.19 1.00
CA SER A 14 -36.40 9.14 2.00
C SER A 14 -37.01 9.60 3.33
N ASP A 15 -37.98 8.83 3.82
CA ASP A 15 -38.57 9.07 5.13
C ASP A 15 -37.60 8.74 6.27
N VAL A 16 -36.63 7.83 6.03
CA VAL A 16 -35.63 7.43 7.02
C VAL A 16 -34.73 8.58 7.44
N ILE A 17 -34.38 9.43 6.49
CA ILE A 17 -33.53 10.61 6.72
C ILE A 17 -34.29 11.92 6.63
N ALA A 18 -35.62 11.86 6.45
CA ALA A 18 -36.51 13.02 6.35
C ALA A 18 -36.09 14.04 5.25
N ILE A 19 -35.61 13.55 4.11
CA ILE A 19 -35.30 14.37 2.94
C ILE A 19 -36.36 14.15 1.87
N PRO A 20 -36.99 15.24 1.36
CA PRO A 20 -37.99 15.14 0.31
C PRO A 20 -37.36 14.72 -1.02
N LYS A 21 -38.23 14.39 -1.96
CA LYS A 21 -37.89 14.13 -3.36
C LYS A 21 -37.24 15.37 -3.98
N ASP A 22 -36.27 15.13 -4.86
CA ASP A 22 -35.53 16.18 -5.59
C ASP A 22 -36.37 16.71 -6.78
N GLU A 23 -37.36 17.54 -6.46
CA GLU A 23 -38.20 18.20 -7.49
C GLU A 23 -37.44 19.32 -8.21
N GLU A 24 -36.39 19.87 -7.63
CA GLU A 24 -35.57 20.89 -8.28
C GLU A 24 -34.80 20.31 -9.47
N SER A 25 -34.11 19.18 -9.30
CA SER A 25 -33.45 18.48 -10.39
C SER A 25 -34.43 18.04 -11.45
N ARG A 26 -35.64 17.57 -11.09
CA ARG A 26 -36.67 17.23 -12.04
C ARG A 26 -37.04 18.42 -12.92
N ALA A 27 -37.33 19.56 -12.31
CA ALA A 27 -37.73 20.76 -13.05
C ALA A 27 -36.62 21.24 -14.01
N ILE A 28 -35.37 21.20 -13.55
CA ILE A 28 -34.19 21.58 -14.36
C ILE A 28 -34.05 20.64 -15.56
N TRP A 29 -34.17 19.31 -15.37
CA TRP A 29 -34.10 18.37 -16.47
C TRP A 29 -35.21 18.55 -17.51
N GLN A 30 -36.41 18.85 -17.06
CA GLN A 30 -37.54 19.16 -17.96
C GLN A 30 -37.29 20.47 -18.74
N GLU A 31 -36.77 21.51 -18.09
CA GLU A 31 -36.37 22.75 -18.74
C GLU A 31 -35.26 22.53 -19.81
N LEU A 32 -34.31 21.62 -19.52
CA LEU A 32 -33.27 21.22 -20.48
C LEU A 32 -33.78 20.30 -21.60
N GLY A 33 -35.08 19.93 -21.60
CA GLY A 33 -35.74 19.18 -22.67
C GLY A 33 -35.75 17.66 -22.46
N VAL A 34 -35.41 17.15 -21.26
CA VAL A 34 -35.56 15.73 -20.93
C VAL A 34 -37.06 15.45 -20.69
N SER A 35 -37.60 14.44 -21.36
CA SER A 35 -38.99 14.02 -21.15
C SER A 35 -39.20 13.50 -19.74
N ASP A 36 -40.37 13.75 -19.16
CA ASP A 36 -40.68 13.24 -17.82
C ASP A 36 -40.62 11.70 -17.72
N SER A 37 -40.92 11.00 -18.84
CA SER A 37 -40.78 9.55 -18.95
C SER A 37 -39.33 9.06 -18.84
N ASP A 38 -38.39 9.93 -19.12
CA ASP A 38 -36.93 9.63 -19.12
C ASP A 38 -36.22 10.15 -17.85
N ILE A 39 -37.01 10.61 -16.86
CA ILE A 39 -36.53 10.97 -15.52
C ILE A 39 -36.93 9.84 -14.55
N ARG A 40 -35.96 9.08 -14.09
CA ARG A 40 -36.16 7.96 -13.14
C ARG A 40 -35.90 8.40 -11.71
N GLU A 41 -36.75 7.92 -10.81
CA GLU A 41 -36.65 8.20 -9.37
C GLU A 41 -36.01 7.01 -8.65
N GLU A 42 -34.84 7.20 -8.10
CA GLU A 42 -34.06 6.16 -7.44
C GLU A 42 -33.87 6.43 -5.94
N GLY A 43 -33.42 5.42 -5.22
CA GLY A 43 -33.28 5.45 -3.75
C GLY A 43 -31.95 5.96 -3.26
N MET A 44 -31.78 5.88 -1.92
CA MET A 44 -30.56 6.29 -1.23
C MET A 44 -29.32 5.46 -1.60
N GLU A 45 -29.52 4.22 -2.04
CA GLU A 45 -28.39 3.35 -2.38
C GLU A 45 -27.74 3.82 -3.70
N ASP A 46 -28.56 4.34 -4.62
CA ASP A 46 -28.18 4.69 -5.97
C ASP A 46 -27.86 6.18 -6.13
N VAL A 47 -28.78 7.07 -5.74
CA VAL A 47 -28.72 8.51 -6.00
C VAL A 47 -28.62 9.39 -4.76
N PHE A 48 -27.91 8.92 -3.74
CA PHE A 48 -27.52 9.71 -2.58
C PHE A 48 -26.06 9.41 -2.25
N TRP A 49 -25.19 10.38 -2.40
CA TRP A 49 -23.75 10.21 -2.23
C TRP A 49 -23.29 10.58 -0.81
N GLY A 50 -22.25 9.89 -0.36
CA GLY A 50 -21.58 10.15 0.92
C GLY A 50 -22.34 9.65 2.16
N PRO A 51 -21.70 9.84 3.33
CA PRO A 51 -20.31 10.21 3.52
C PRO A 51 -19.35 9.10 3.08
N THR A 52 -18.12 9.47 2.67
CA THR A 52 -17.09 8.52 2.22
C THR A 52 -16.18 8.01 3.34
N GLY A 53 -16.35 8.48 4.58
CA GLY A 53 -15.54 8.11 5.74
C GLY A 53 -16.42 7.81 6.96
N SER A 54 -15.83 7.98 8.14
CA SER A 54 -16.56 7.88 9.42
C SER A 54 -17.52 9.03 9.68
N SER A 55 -17.44 10.11 8.91
CA SER A 55 -18.33 11.26 8.86
C SER A 55 -17.97 12.13 7.65
N GLY A 56 -18.87 12.98 7.18
CA GLY A 56 -18.56 13.90 6.08
C GLY A 56 -19.76 14.51 5.39
N PRO A 57 -19.50 15.31 4.32
CA PRO A 57 -20.53 15.85 3.47
C PRO A 57 -21.26 14.74 2.70
N CYS A 58 -22.52 14.98 2.42
CA CYS A 58 -23.38 14.08 1.66
C CYS A 58 -24.58 14.83 1.06
N GLY A 59 -25.28 14.17 0.14
CA GLY A 59 -26.48 14.74 -0.44
C GLY A 59 -27.00 13.96 -1.64
N PRO A 60 -28.17 14.36 -2.18
CA PRO A 60 -28.75 13.75 -3.37
C PRO A 60 -27.84 13.93 -4.57
N THR A 61 -27.99 13.02 -5.53
CA THR A 61 -27.31 13.06 -6.82
C THR A 61 -28.30 13.02 -7.96
N THR A 62 -27.85 13.47 -9.12
CA THR A 62 -28.49 13.22 -10.39
C THR A 62 -27.46 12.65 -11.37
N GLU A 63 -27.86 11.66 -12.15
CA GLU A 63 -26.95 10.92 -13.01
C GLU A 63 -27.47 10.88 -14.44
N ILE A 64 -26.53 10.83 -15.40
CA ILE A 64 -26.86 10.76 -16.83
C ILE A 64 -26.47 9.39 -17.36
N TYR A 65 -27.42 8.73 -18.01
CA TYR A 65 -27.27 7.41 -18.62
C TYR A 65 -27.36 7.49 -20.13
N CYS A 66 -26.47 6.76 -20.80
CA CYS A 66 -26.46 6.58 -22.25
C CYS A 66 -26.35 5.09 -22.58
N LYS A 67 -26.81 4.68 -23.77
CA LYS A 67 -26.66 3.29 -24.23
C LYS A 67 -25.29 3.06 -24.85
N ASN A 68 -24.69 1.91 -24.52
CA ASN A 68 -23.52 1.37 -25.24
C ASN A 68 -23.98 0.61 -26.50
N ALA A 69 -23.05 0.08 -27.31
CA ALA A 69 -23.35 -0.70 -28.49
C ALA A 69 -24.10 -2.01 -28.21
N ALA A 70 -24.06 -2.54 -27.02
CA ALA A 70 -24.81 -3.72 -26.59
C ALA A 70 -26.24 -3.38 -26.17
N GLY A 71 -26.62 -2.10 -26.16
CA GLY A 71 -27.95 -1.62 -25.76
C GLY A 71 -28.13 -1.49 -24.24
N GLU A 72 -27.07 -1.61 -23.46
CA GLU A 72 -27.07 -1.48 -22.01
C GLU A 72 -27.02 -0.01 -21.61
N ASP A 73 -27.80 0.36 -20.58
CA ASP A 73 -27.78 1.71 -20.00
C ASP A 73 -26.55 1.85 -19.11
N ILE A 74 -25.70 2.81 -19.45
CA ILE A 74 -24.43 3.07 -18.76
C ILE A 74 -24.48 4.46 -18.14
N GLU A 75 -24.28 4.56 -16.84
CA GLU A 75 -24.04 5.82 -16.15
C GLU A 75 -22.72 6.41 -16.66
N ILE A 76 -22.79 7.58 -17.29
CA ILE A 76 -21.60 8.29 -17.78
C ILE A 76 -21.21 9.47 -16.91
N TRP A 77 -22.14 10.07 -16.20
CA TRP A 77 -21.91 11.27 -15.42
C TRP A 77 -22.77 11.29 -14.15
N ASN A 78 -22.13 11.54 -13.01
CA ASN A 78 -22.76 11.75 -11.72
C ASN A 78 -22.55 13.19 -11.27
N ILE A 79 -23.60 13.87 -10.82
CA ILE A 79 -23.60 15.23 -10.28
C ILE A 79 -24.13 15.15 -8.85
N VAL A 80 -23.28 15.49 -7.88
CA VAL A 80 -23.56 15.38 -6.46
C VAL A 80 -23.85 16.75 -5.86
N PHE A 81 -24.94 16.88 -5.14
CA PHE A 81 -25.31 18.08 -4.41
C PHE A 81 -25.01 17.89 -2.91
N ASN A 82 -23.82 18.30 -2.48
CA ASN A 82 -23.43 18.27 -1.08
C ASN A 82 -24.20 19.34 -0.29
N GLN A 83 -25.33 18.95 0.29
CA GLN A 83 -26.23 19.84 1.04
C GLN A 83 -26.20 19.58 2.52
N PHE A 84 -25.71 18.42 2.95
CA PHE A 84 -25.74 17.97 4.35
C PHE A 84 -24.37 17.49 4.81
N PHE A 85 -24.19 17.51 6.12
CA PHE A 85 -23.13 16.81 6.83
C PHE A 85 -23.75 15.67 7.66
N TYR A 86 -23.18 14.48 7.59
CA TYR A 86 -23.57 13.37 8.44
C TYR A 86 -22.43 12.99 9.40
N PRO A 87 -22.68 12.96 10.73
CA PRO A 87 -21.65 12.67 11.73
C PRO A 87 -21.40 11.17 11.95
N GLY A 88 -21.66 10.35 10.94
CA GLY A 88 -21.52 8.90 10.93
C GLY A 88 -21.07 8.36 9.57
N SER A 89 -20.86 7.05 9.48
CA SER A 89 -20.52 6.37 8.23
C SER A 89 -21.74 6.23 7.29
N ARG A 90 -21.47 5.86 6.02
CA ARG A 90 -22.55 5.59 5.06
C ARG A 90 -23.42 4.41 5.48
N GLU A 91 -22.83 3.37 6.06
CA GLU A 91 -23.56 2.20 6.55
C GLU A 91 -24.51 2.58 7.69
N GLU A 92 -24.09 3.45 8.58
CA GLU A 92 -24.95 3.98 9.65
C GLU A 92 -26.08 4.84 9.10
N LEU A 93 -25.81 5.64 8.07
CA LEU A 93 -26.82 6.47 7.40
C LEU A 93 -27.89 5.61 6.71
N LEU A 94 -27.50 4.61 5.95
CA LEU A 94 -28.41 3.70 5.26
C LEU A 94 -29.19 2.81 6.23
N GLY A 95 -28.56 2.41 7.34
CA GLY A 95 -29.18 1.57 8.38
C GLY A 95 -30.18 2.28 9.28
N GLY A 96 -30.20 3.60 9.32
CA GLY A 96 -31.18 4.42 10.06
C GLY A 96 -31.18 4.27 11.59
N ALA A 97 -30.31 3.47 12.17
CA ALA A 97 -30.35 3.04 13.57
C ALA A 97 -29.42 3.82 14.52
N SER A 98 -28.65 4.77 14.03
CA SER A 98 -27.53 5.37 14.80
C SER A 98 -27.91 6.50 15.75
N GLY A 99 -29.15 6.98 15.69
CA GLY A 99 -29.57 8.19 16.43
C GLY A 99 -28.89 9.50 15.98
N LYS A 100 -28.07 9.43 14.93
CA LYS A 100 -27.41 10.58 14.29
C LYS A 100 -28.32 11.17 13.23
N THR A 101 -28.27 12.48 13.05
CA THR A 101 -29.11 13.21 12.08
C THR A 101 -28.24 13.92 11.06
N LEU A 102 -28.85 14.17 9.90
CA LEU A 102 -28.25 15.02 8.87
C LEU A 102 -28.29 16.48 9.32
N GLU A 103 -27.17 17.18 9.18
CA GLU A 103 -27.03 18.59 9.48
C GLU A 103 -26.90 19.37 8.18
N PRO A 104 -27.76 20.37 7.89
CA PRO A 104 -27.61 21.19 6.69
C PRO A 104 -26.27 21.90 6.67
N LEU A 105 -25.58 21.87 5.54
CA LEU A 105 -24.36 22.63 5.34
C LEU A 105 -24.66 24.13 5.20
N LYS A 106 -23.79 24.97 5.76
CA LYS A 106 -23.91 26.43 5.62
C LYS A 106 -23.68 26.92 4.19
N THR A 107 -22.83 26.20 3.46
CA THR A 107 -22.51 26.45 2.05
C THR A 107 -22.66 25.13 1.31
N PHE A 108 -23.53 25.14 0.33
CA PHE A 108 -23.72 23.96 -0.53
C PHE A 108 -22.56 23.81 -1.49
N GLY A 109 -22.20 22.58 -1.79
CA GLY A 109 -21.18 22.23 -2.75
C GLY A 109 -21.77 21.37 -3.87
N VAL A 110 -21.24 21.53 -5.06
CA VAL A 110 -21.52 20.63 -6.18
C VAL A 110 -20.23 19.91 -6.52
N ASP A 111 -20.29 18.58 -6.47
CA ASP A 111 -19.23 17.70 -6.94
C ASP A 111 -19.71 17.01 -8.20
N THR A 112 -18.79 16.69 -9.11
CA THR A 112 -19.18 15.99 -10.33
C THR A 112 -18.10 15.00 -10.74
N GLY A 113 -18.51 13.82 -11.21
CA GLY A 113 -17.64 12.78 -11.72
C GLY A 113 -18.16 12.21 -13.04
N MET A 114 -17.28 12.21 -14.05
CA MET A 114 -17.57 11.60 -15.34
C MET A 114 -16.53 10.52 -15.63
N GLY A 115 -17.00 9.30 -15.90
CA GLY A 115 -16.10 8.19 -16.23
C GLY A 115 -15.53 8.34 -17.65
N LEU A 116 -14.22 8.61 -17.78
CA LEU A 116 -13.57 8.75 -19.09
C LEU A 116 -13.80 7.52 -19.97
N GLU A 117 -13.61 6.32 -19.42
CA GLU A 117 -13.78 5.06 -20.14
C GLU A 117 -15.25 4.82 -20.56
N ARG A 118 -16.18 5.16 -19.67
CA ARG A 118 -17.61 5.04 -19.97
C ARG A 118 -18.04 6.03 -21.05
N LEU A 119 -17.55 7.27 -20.96
CA LEU A 119 -17.80 8.28 -21.99
C LEU A 119 -17.17 7.89 -23.34
N ALA A 120 -15.93 7.40 -23.35
CA ALA A 120 -15.27 6.90 -24.54
C ALA A 120 -16.05 5.73 -25.17
N MET A 121 -16.52 4.78 -24.36
CA MET A 121 -17.30 3.63 -24.80
C MET A 121 -18.58 4.06 -25.52
N VAL A 122 -19.35 4.95 -24.93
CA VAL A 122 -20.60 5.43 -25.53
C VAL A 122 -20.33 6.28 -26.78
N SER A 123 -19.35 7.20 -26.74
CA SER A 123 -19.02 8.07 -27.86
C SER A 123 -18.45 7.33 -29.06
N GLN A 124 -17.76 6.22 -28.86
CA GLN A 124 -17.19 5.35 -29.90
C GLN A 124 -18.15 4.21 -30.31
N ASN A 125 -19.33 4.16 -29.71
CA ASN A 125 -20.30 3.09 -29.93
C ASN A 125 -19.65 1.69 -29.74
N ALA A 126 -18.92 1.51 -28.62
CA ALA A 126 -18.30 0.26 -28.23
C ALA A 126 -19.20 -0.52 -27.26
N SER A 127 -19.10 -1.86 -27.26
CA SER A 127 -19.89 -2.72 -26.37
C SER A 127 -19.36 -2.73 -24.93
N ASN A 128 -18.06 -2.50 -24.76
CA ASN A 128 -17.41 -2.40 -23.45
C ASN A 128 -16.20 -1.45 -23.51
N ILE A 129 -15.72 -1.01 -22.34
CA ILE A 129 -14.63 -0.03 -22.23
C ILE A 129 -13.33 -0.50 -22.88
N PHE A 130 -13.05 -1.82 -22.89
CA PHE A 130 -11.82 -2.38 -23.45
C PHE A 130 -11.79 -2.41 -24.99
N GLU A 131 -12.90 -2.12 -25.65
CA GLU A 131 -12.98 -1.98 -27.12
C GLU A 131 -12.68 -0.56 -27.59
N THR A 132 -12.55 0.38 -26.67
CA THR A 132 -12.23 1.79 -26.98
C THR A 132 -10.77 1.98 -27.37
N ASP A 133 -10.46 3.14 -27.92
CA ASP A 133 -9.09 3.57 -28.24
C ASP A 133 -8.18 3.64 -27.00
N LEU A 134 -8.74 3.82 -25.82
CA LEU A 134 -8.00 3.82 -24.55
C LEU A 134 -7.27 2.48 -24.28
N PHE A 135 -7.80 1.38 -24.81
CA PHE A 135 -7.23 0.03 -24.60
C PHE A 135 -6.72 -0.62 -25.89
N THR A 136 -6.90 0.00 -27.05
CA THR A 136 -6.42 -0.54 -28.33
C THR A 136 -4.95 -0.93 -28.36
N PRO A 137 -3.99 -0.16 -27.78
CA PRO A 137 -2.58 -0.55 -27.74
C PRO A 137 -2.36 -1.90 -27.07
N PHE A 138 -3.09 -2.20 -26.00
CA PHE A 138 -2.98 -3.49 -25.30
C PHE A 138 -3.47 -4.64 -26.17
N ARG A 139 -4.59 -4.45 -26.90
CA ARG A 139 -5.15 -5.48 -27.81
C ARG A 139 -4.16 -5.86 -28.91
N ILE A 140 -3.42 -4.90 -29.45
CA ILE A 140 -2.40 -5.14 -30.48
C ILE A 140 -1.26 -6.01 -29.92
N PHE A 141 -0.75 -5.65 -28.73
CA PHE A 141 0.35 -6.40 -28.09
C PHE A 141 -0.06 -7.81 -27.64
N LEU A 142 -1.32 -8.01 -27.29
CA LEU A 142 -1.85 -9.27 -26.78
C LEU A 142 -2.64 -10.05 -27.84
N ALA A 143 -2.53 -9.69 -29.13
CA ALA A 143 -3.30 -10.28 -30.22
C ALA A 143 -3.16 -11.82 -30.37
N GLY A 144 -2.07 -12.41 -29.84
CA GLY A 144 -1.89 -13.86 -29.77
C GLY A 144 -2.74 -14.59 -28.72
N ALA A 145 -3.42 -13.86 -27.84
CA ALA A 145 -4.20 -14.44 -26.74
C ALA A 145 -5.70 -14.59 -27.09
N VAL A 146 -6.01 -15.13 -28.28
CA VAL A 146 -7.40 -15.30 -28.75
C VAL A 146 -8.21 -16.15 -27.77
N GLY A 147 -9.43 -15.69 -27.42
CA GLY A 147 -10.33 -16.37 -26.50
C GLY A 147 -9.94 -16.22 -25.01
N ARG A 148 -9.06 -15.30 -24.68
CA ARG A 148 -8.57 -15.03 -23.32
C ARG A 148 -8.82 -13.57 -22.92
N GLU A 149 -10.01 -13.11 -23.16
CA GLU A 149 -10.40 -11.70 -22.99
C GLU A 149 -10.32 -11.22 -21.54
N GLU A 150 -10.67 -12.07 -20.56
CA GLU A 150 -10.59 -11.72 -19.14
C GLU A 150 -9.14 -11.41 -18.73
N GLU A 151 -8.21 -12.29 -19.11
CA GLU A 151 -6.78 -12.10 -18.82
C GLU A 151 -6.22 -10.85 -19.49
N MET A 152 -6.62 -10.58 -20.74
CA MET A 152 -6.19 -9.37 -21.46
C MET A 152 -6.72 -8.09 -20.79
N ARG A 153 -7.96 -8.09 -20.32
CA ARG A 153 -8.56 -6.97 -19.57
C ARG A 153 -7.82 -6.70 -18.27
N ILE A 154 -7.50 -7.76 -17.51
CA ILE A 154 -6.70 -7.64 -16.28
C ILE A 154 -5.31 -7.04 -16.58
N ILE A 155 -4.62 -7.53 -17.61
CA ILE A 155 -3.30 -7.01 -18.00
C ILE A 155 -3.40 -5.52 -18.34
N ALA A 156 -4.35 -5.14 -19.19
CA ALA A 156 -4.51 -3.78 -19.66
C ALA A 156 -4.82 -2.79 -18.52
N ASP A 157 -5.84 -3.10 -17.73
CA ASP A 157 -6.28 -2.27 -16.61
C ASP A 157 -5.20 -2.11 -15.54
N HIS A 158 -4.65 -3.24 -15.10
CA HIS A 158 -3.67 -3.23 -14.01
C HIS A 158 -2.33 -2.64 -14.42
N THR A 159 -1.89 -2.81 -15.68
CA THR A 159 -0.67 -2.16 -16.19
C THR A 159 -0.84 -0.65 -16.20
N ARG A 160 -1.97 -0.15 -16.70
CA ARG A 160 -2.28 1.27 -16.71
C ARG A 160 -2.27 1.84 -15.29
N ALA A 161 -3.03 1.22 -14.39
CA ALA A 161 -3.09 1.64 -12.99
C ALA A 161 -1.71 1.62 -12.31
N ALA A 162 -0.91 0.56 -12.50
CA ALA A 162 0.43 0.46 -11.93
C ALA A 162 1.37 1.55 -12.45
N THR A 163 1.30 1.87 -13.76
CA THR A 163 2.12 2.91 -14.38
C THR A 163 1.83 4.29 -13.78
N PHE A 164 0.56 4.65 -13.63
CA PHE A 164 0.15 5.91 -12.99
C PHE A 164 0.55 5.95 -11.52
N LEU A 165 0.26 4.91 -10.75
CA LEU A 165 0.63 4.85 -9.33
C LEU A 165 2.14 5.04 -9.10
N ILE A 166 2.99 4.43 -9.93
CA ILE A 166 4.44 4.61 -9.83
C ILE A 166 4.83 6.04 -10.19
N SER A 167 4.22 6.61 -11.23
CA SER A 167 4.44 8.00 -11.64
C SER A 167 4.09 8.97 -10.52
N ASP A 168 3.01 8.72 -9.79
CA ASP A 168 2.57 9.50 -8.62
C ASP A 168 3.42 9.26 -7.36
N GLY A 169 4.51 8.51 -7.48
CA GLY A 169 5.46 8.28 -6.40
C GLY A 169 5.16 7.09 -5.49
N VAL A 170 4.12 6.30 -5.77
CA VAL A 170 3.86 5.06 -5.02
C VAL A 170 4.93 4.02 -5.35
N ARG A 171 5.43 3.33 -4.34
CA ARG A 171 6.42 2.24 -4.49
C ARG A 171 5.86 0.92 -3.97
N PRO A 172 6.15 -0.23 -4.63
CA PRO A 172 5.69 -1.53 -4.18
C PRO A 172 6.12 -1.82 -2.74
N SER A 173 5.16 -2.11 -1.86
CA SER A 173 5.43 -2.35 -0.44
C SER A 173 4.45 -3.38 0.15
N ASN A 174 4.54 -3.64 1.45
CA ASN A 174 3.66 -4.57 2.16
C ASN A 174 2.47 -3.87 2.85
N LYS A 175 2.31 -2.53 2.70
CA LYS A 175 1.28 -1.74 3.40
C LYS A 175 0.72 -0.65 2.50
N GLY A 176 -0.51 -0.24 2.78
CA GLY A 176 -1.15 0.90 2.13
C GLY A 176 -1.19 0.83 0.61
N ALA A 177 -1.06 1.97 -0.06
CA ALA A 177 -1.08 2.06 -1.53
C ALA A 177 0.00 1.21 -2.21
N GLY A 178 1.18 1.06 -1.59
CA GLY A 178 2.25 0.22 -2.13
C GLY A 178 1.92 -1.27 -2.13
N TYR A 179 1.08 -1.75 -1.20
CA TYR A 179 0.58 -3.12 -1.24
C TYR A 179 -0.39 -3.33 -2.41
N ILE A 180 -1.27 -2.36 -2.65
CA ILE A 180 -2.19 -2.41 -3.79
C ILE A 180 -1.39 -2.43 -5.11
N LEU A 181 -0.43 -1.53 -5.28
CA LEU A 181 0.45 -1.50 -6.44
C LEU A 181 1.16 -2.85 -6.66
N ARG A 182 1.77 -3.41 -5.62
CA ARG A 182 2.43 -4.73 -5.69
C ARG A 182 1.46 -5.83 -6.13
N ARG A 183 0.24 -5.82 -5.62
CA ARG A 183 -0.81 -6.78 -5.98
C ARG A 183 -1.18 -6.67 -7.46
N LEU A 184 -1.36 -5.45 -7.98
CA LEU A 184 -1.65 -5.20 -9.41
C LEU A 184 -0.53 -5.74 -10.30
N ILE A 185 0.73 -5.37 -10.02
CA ILE A 185 1.91 -5.82 -10.80
C ILE A 185 2.00 -7.35 -10.82
N ARG A 186 1.90 -7.99 -9.66
CA ARG A 186 2.00 -9.46 -9.55
C ARG A 186 0.88 -10.16 -10.29
N ARG A 187 -0.32 -9.61 -10.28
CA ARG A 187 -1.44 -10.17 -11.04
C ARG A 187 -1.19 -10.09 -12.54
N VAL A 188 -0.65 -8.98 -13.06
CA VAL A 188 -0.23 -8.87 -14.47
C VAL A 188 0.82 -9.93 -14.81
N ILE A 189 1.86 -10.08 -13.99
CA ILE A 189 2.93 -11.07 -14.21
C ILE A 189 2.35 -12.50 -14.32
N VAL A 190 1.40 -12.85 -13.46
CA VAL A 190 0.73 -14.14 -13.50
C VAL A 190 -0.07 -14.32 -14.79
N GLN A 191 -0.84 -13.29 -15.20
CA GLN A 191 -1.64 -13.39 -16.42
C GLN A 191 -0.77 -13.47 -17.67
N LEU A 192 0.28 -12.67 -17.78
CA LEU A 192 1.25 -12.78 -18.90
C LEU A 192 1.81 -14.20 -19.01
N ARG A 193 2.24 -14.77 -17.88
CA ARG A 193 2.75 -16.15 -17.85
C ARG A 193 1.70 -17.18 -18.22
N ARG A 194 0.43 -16.99 -17.81
CA ARG A 194 -0.69 -17.88 -18.19
C ARG A 194 -0.94 -17.86 -19.70
N LEU A 195 -0.77 -16.70 -20.33
CA LEU A 195 -0.92 -16.52 -21.76
C LEU A 195 0.32 -16.97 -22.56
N GLY A 196 1.41 -17.35 -21.90
CA GLY A 196 2.67 -17.76 -22.53
C GLY A 196 3.56 -16.60 -22.97
N PHE A 197 3.25 -15.38 -22.54
CA PHE A 197 4.08 -14.21 -22.78
C PHE A 197 5.23 -14.11 -21.77
N SER A 198 6.31 -13.44 -22.20
CA SER A 198 7.37 -13.01 -21.28
C SER A 198 6.85 -11.97 -20.29
N GLN A 199 7.35 -12.02 -19.08
CA GLN A 199 6.97 -11.07 -18.00
C GLN A 199 7.51 -9.67 -18.28
N GLU A 200 8.62 -9.57 -19.02
CA GLU A 200 9.23 -8.32 -19.48
C GLU A 200 8.31 -7.55 -20.44
N LEU A 201 7.30 -8.20 -21.02
CA LEU A 201 6.27 -7.53 -21.82
C LEU A 201 5.55 -6.44 -21.00
N LEU A 202 5.44 -6.59 -19.67
CA LEU A 202 4.90 -5.56 -18.78
C LEU A 202 5.62 -4.20 -18.92
N LEU A 203 6.95 -4.22 -19.12
CA LEU A 203 7.72 -2.98 -19.32
C LEU A 203 7.32 -2.28 -20.62
N SER A 204 7.19 -3.02 -21.71
CA SER A 204 6.77 -2.49 -23.01
C SER A 204 5.32 -1.98 -22.96
N LEU A 205 4.43 -2.66 -22.24
CA LEU A 205 3.05 -2.22 -22.05
C LEU A 205 2.98 -0.93 -21.22
N ALA A 206 3.81 -0.79 -20.19
CA ALA A 206 3.90 0.45 -19.40
C ALA A 206 4.47 1.61 -20.23
N GLU A 207 5.43 1.37 -21.12
CA GLU A 207 5.90 2.37 -22.09
C GLU A 207 4.75 2.85 -22.98
N ARG A 208 3.88 1.95 -23.44
CA ARG A 208 2.71 2.34 -24.25
C ARG A 208 1.70 3.20 -23.46
N VAL A 209 1.53 2.92 -22.18
CA VAL A 209 0.71 3.79 -21.31
C VAL A 209 1.34 5.20 -21.25
N ALA A 210 2.65 5.29 -21.01
CA ALA A 210 3.33 6.57 -20.96
C ALA A 210 3.29 7.33 -22.30
N ASP A 211 3.40 6.64 -23.43
CA ASP A 211 3.27 7.23 -24.76
C ASP A 211 1.85 7.77 -25.01
N GLN A 212 0.82 6.98 -24.67
CA GLN A 212 -0.57 7.31 -24.94
C GLN A 212 -1.08 8.46 -24.07
N TYR A 213 -0.78 8.43 -22.79
CA TYR A 213 -1.29 9.39 -21.82
C TYR A 213 -0.34 10.53 -21.52
N GLY A 214 0.94 10.43 -21.87
CA GLY A 214 1.98 11.42 -21.57
C GLY A 214 1.84 12.74 -22.32
N TYR A 215 0.85 12.87 -23.23
CA TYR A 215 0.48 14.17 -23.81
C TYR A 215 -0.34 15.02 -22.81
N PHE A 216 -1.15 14.35 -21.98
CA PHE A 216 -2.00 15.00 -20.98
C PHE A 216 -1.38 14.99 -19.60
N TYR A 217 -0.50 14.03 -19.31
CA TYR A 217 0.13 13.77 -18.02
C TYR A 217 1.65 13.73 -18.22
N ASP A 218 2.29 14.89 -18.22
CA ASP A 218 3.73 15.04 -18.47
C ASP A 218 4.59 14.22 -17.50
N GLU A 219 4.07 13.97 -16.28
CA GLU A 219 4.72 13.18 -15.24
C GLU A 219 5.02 11.75 -15.70
N LEU A 220 4.18 11.17 -16.56
CA LEU A 220 4.41 9.82 -17.08
C LEU A 220 5.70 9.74 -17.91
N ARG A 221 6.00 10.77 -18.69
CA ARG A 221 7.22 10.87 -19.48
C ARG A 221 8.42 11.21 -18.60
N GLY A 222 8.25 12.16 -17.67
CA GLY A 222 9.29 12.55 -16.73
C GLY A 222 9.74 11.42 -15.81
N ASN A 223 8.81 10.56 -15.40
CA ASN A 223 9.06 9.46 -14.46
C ASN A 223 9.30 8.10 -15.15
N HIS A 224 9.52 8.06 -16.48
CA HIS A 224 9.71 6.83 -17.24
C HIS A 224 10.79 5.90 -16.66
N ALA A 225 11.94 6.47 -16.25
CA ALA A 225 13.03 5.68 -15.67
C ALA A 225 12.61 5.04 -14.32
N ALA A 226 11.87 5.76 -13.49
CA ALA A 226 11.36 5.25 -12.22
C ALA A 226 10.30 4.16 -12.45
N ILE A 227 9.40 4.33 -13.42
CA ILE A 227 8.39 3.32 -13.79
C ILE A 227 9.08 2.03 -14.22
N LYS A 228 10.05 2.12 -15.12
CA LYS A 228 10.80 0.97 -15.62
C LYS A 228 11.58 0.25 -14.52
N HIS A 229 12.21 1.01 -13.62
CA HIS A 229 12.95 0.47 -12.48
C HIS A 229 12.05 -0.30 -11.52
N GLU A 230 10.97 0.33 -11.02
CA GLU A 230 10.09 -0.29 -10.04
C GLU A 230 9.38 -1.55 -10.57
N LEU A 231 8.94 -1.50 -11.83
CA LEU A 231 8.35 -2.67 -12.49
C LEU A 231 9.38 -3.78 -12.69
N GLY A 232 10.59 -3.45 -13.17
CA GLY A 232 11.66 -4.42 -13.37
C GLY A 232 12.08 -5.11 -12.08
N ASP A 233 12.25 -4.35 -11.02
CA ASP A 233 12.56 -4.84 -9.67
C ASP A 233 11.50 -5.82 -9.14
N GLU A 234 10.20 -5.51 -9.31
CA GLU A 234 9.14 -6.38 -8.83
C GLU A 234 8.98 -7.63 -9.72
N ILE A 235 9.23 -7.53 -11.04
CA ILE A 235 9.30 -8.68 -11.95
C ILE A 235 10.39 -9.64 -11.49
N GLU A 236 11.62 -9.17 -11.27
CA GLU A 236 12.75 -10.01 -10.85
C GLU A 236 12.46 -10.71 -9.51
N LYS A 237 12.04 -9.93 -8.50
CA LYS A 237 11.75 -10.43 -7.15
C LYS A 237 10.62 -11.46 -7.15
N PHE A 238 9.56 -11.21 -7.90
CA PHE A 238 8.38 -12.08 -7.88
C PHE A 238 8.52 -13.31 -8.79
N SER A 239 9.24 -13.21 -9.89
CA SER A 239 9.42 -14.34 -10.85
C SER A 239 9.99 -15.59 -10.19
N HIS A 240 11.00 -15.42 -9.34
CA HIS A 240 11.58 -16.53 -8.59
C HIS A 240 10.57 -17.14 -7.60
N THR A 241 9.95 -16.26 -6.78
CA THR A 241 8.99 -16.68 -5.76
C THR A 241 7.74 -17.32 -6.37
N LEU A 242 7.26 -16.78 -7.49
CA LEU A 242 6.10 -17.32 -8.22
C LEU A 242 6.38 -18.74 -8.74
N LYS A 243 7.56 -18.99 -9.30
CA LYS A 243 7.92 -20.33 -9.82
C LYS A 243 7.87 -21.38 -8.72
N VAL A 244 8.42 -21.07 -7.54
CA VAL A 244 8.42 -21.97 -6.39
C VAL A 244 6.99 -22.09 -5.81
N GLY A 245 6.32 -20.98 -5.61
CA GLY A 245 4.96 -20.96 -5.04
C GLY A 245 3.94 -21.70 -5.89
N MET A 246 4.00 -21.57 -7.22
CA MET A 246 3.14 -22.34 -8.12
C MET A 246 3.41 -23.86 -8.03
N LYS A 247 4.68 -24.26 -7.95
CA LYS A 247 5.02 -25.66 -7.77
C LYS A 247 4.42 -26.23 -6.47
N GLU A 248 4.65 -25.52 -5.37
CA GLU A 248 4.10 -25.93 -4.07
C GLU A 248 2.57 -25.92 -4.05
N PHE A 249 1.95 -24.94 -4.71
CA PHE A 249 0.50 -24.86 -4.82
C PHE A 249 -0.09 -26.10 -5.51
N PHE A 250 0.47 -26.51 -6.64
CA PHE A 250 -0.01 -27.70 -7.36
C PHE A 250 0.43 -29.03 -6.74
N ILE A 251 1.48 -29.05 -5.91
CA ILE A 251 1.77 -30.22 -5.05
C ILE A 251 0.68 -30.38 -3.98
N ARG A 252 0.27 -29.28 -3.35
CA ARG A 252 -0.75 -29.29 -2.30
C ARG A 252 -2.17 -29.47 -2.85
N PHE A 253 -2.43 -28.98 -4.04
CA PHE A 253 -3.72 -29.06 -4.73
C PHE A 253 -3.55 -29.65 -6.14
N PRO A 254 -3.21 -30.94 -6.26
CA PRO A 254 -2.93 -31.56 -7.56
C PRO A 254 -4.13 -31.56 -8.50
N ASP A 255 -5.34 -31.62 -7.95
CA ASP A 255 -6.58 -31.57 -8.72
C ASP A 255 -6.83 -30.22 -9.42
N LEU A 256 -6.16 -29.14 -8.97
CA LEU A 256 -6.26 -27.81 -9.57
C LEU A 256 -5.25 -27.61 -10.72
N GLN A 257 -4.35 -28.57 -10.94
CA GLN A 257 -3.43 -28.52 -12.08
C GLN A 257 -4.21 -28.74 -13.38
N ALA A 258 -3.98 -27.89 -14.38
CA ALA A 258 -4.63 -28.02 -15.68
C ALA A 258 -4.41 -29.40 -16.26
N GLN A 259 -5.47 -30.16 -16.48
CA GLN A 259 -5.42 -31.37 -17.27
C GLN A 259 -5.16 -30.97 -18.73
N ARG A 260 -4.31 -31.72 -19.44
CA ARG A 260 -4.17 -31.56 -20.88
C ARG A 260 -5.52 -31.82 -21.51
N VAL A 261 -6.13 -30.80 -22.10
CA VAL A 261 -7.36 -30.97 -22.87
C VAL A 261 -7.00 -31.83 -24.10
N VAL A 262 -7.48 -33.04 -24.10
CA VAL A 262 -7.40 -33.90 -25.30
C VAL A 262 -8.50 -33.43 -26.26
N PRO A 263 -8.20 -33.11 -27.52
CA PRO A 263 -9.22 -32.71 -28.48
C PRO A 263 -10.31 -33.77 -28.55
N GLY A 264 -11.58 -33.38 -28.30
CA GLY A 264 -12.74 -34.29 -28.33
C GLY A 264 -13.25 -34.75 -26.96
N GLN A 265 -12.59 -34.46 -25.86
CA GLN A 265 -13.15 -34.68 -24.52
C GLN A 265 -13.93 -33.46 -24.05
N SER A 266 -15.18 -33.69 -23.64
CA SER A 266 -16.01 -32.69 -22.99
C SER A 266 -15.33 -32.26 -21.68
N LEU A 267 -15.18 -30.95 -21.45
CA LEU A 267 -14.68 -30.43 -20.18
C LEU A 267 -15.55 -30.98 -19.03
N ILE A 268 -14.92 -31.55 -18.02
CA ILE A 268 -15.61 -31.97 -16.80
C ILE A 268 -16.35 -30.76 -16.23
N PRO A 269 -17.62 -30.89 -15.80
CA PRO A 269 -18.36 -29.76 -15.23
C PRO A 269 -17.55 -29.09 -14.12
N HIS A 270 -17.58 -27.75 -14.07
CA HIS A 270 -16.91 -26.95 -13.09
C HIS A 270 -17.15 -27.47 -11.67
N GLN A 271 -16.18 -28.16 -11.11
CA GLN A 271 -16.25 -28.56 -9.70
C GLN A 271 -15.85 -27.37 -8.84
N ILE A 272 -16.69 -27.04 -7.87
CA ILE A 272 -16.34 -26.08 -6.84
C ILE A 272 -15.30 -26.75 -5.93
N LYS A 273 -14.10 -26.22 -5.90
CA LYS A 273 -13.03 -26.62 -5.00
C LYS A 273 -12.89 -25.60 -3.87
N ARG A 274 -12.83 -26.07 -2.64
CA ARG A 274 -12.67 -25.22 -1.47
C ARG A 274 -11.23 -25.22 -1.00
N ILE A 275 -10.65 -24.02 -0.82
CA ILE A 275 -9.35 -23.82 -0.20
C ILE A 275 -9.60 -23.16 1.16
N SER A 276 -8.97 -23.70 2.22
CA SER A 276 -9.08 -23.11 3.55
C SER A 276 -8.45 -21.71 3.58
N GLY A 277 -8.94 -20.84 4.46
CA GLY A 277 -8.35 -19.55 4.67
C GLY A 277 -6.90 -19.61 5.15
N ASP A 278 -6.55 -20.61 5.96
CA ASP A 278 -5.18 -20.84 6.44
C ASP A 278 -4.23 -21.22 5.31
N ASP A 279 -4.66 -22.08 4.37
CA ASP A 279 -3.87 -22.43 3.18
C ASP A 279 -3.65 -21.22 2.27
N ALA A 280 -4.71 -20.46 2.01
CA ALA A 280 -4.62 -19.25 1.20
C ALA A 280 -3.67 -18.23 1.83
N PHE A 281 -3.74 -18.06 3.16
CA PHE A 281 -2.83 -17.20 3.90
C PHE A 281 -1.38 -17.69 3.85
N TYR A 282 -1.15 -19.00 3.98
CA TYR A 282 0.18 -19.59 3.84
C TYR A 282 0.81 -19.26 2.48
N PHE A 283 0.06 -19.43 1.39
CA PHE A 283 0.56 -19.11 0.06
C PHE A 283 0.78 -17.61 -0.16
N GLN A 284 -0.07 -16.77 0.40
CA GLN A 284 0.12 -15.32 0.34
C GLN A 284 1.38 -14.88 1.12
N GLN A 285 1.56 -15.38 2.34
CA GLN A 285 2.68 -15.00 3.20
C GLN A 285 4.02 -15.52 2.69
N SER A 286 4.07 -16.80 2.27
CA SER A 286 5.32 -17.49 1.92
C SER A 286 5.76 -17.19 0.49
N TYR A 287 4.81 -17.05 -0.44
CA TYR A 287 5.09 -16.93 -1.88
C TYR A 287 4.47 -15.70 -2.52
N GLY A 288 3.75 -14.87 -1.78
CA GLY A 288 3.08 -13.68 -2.30
C GLY A 288 1.96 -13.99 -3.30
N LEU A 289 1.38 -15.19 -3.26
CA LEU A 289 0.22 -15.57 -4.03
C LEU A 289 -1.04 -15.03 -3.35
N THR A 290 -1.52 -13.87 -3.79
CA THR A 290 -2.75 -13.27 -3.25
C THR A 290 -3.98 -14.10 -3.59
N LEU A 291 -5.13 -13.85 -2.93
CA LEU A 291 -6.38 -14.57 -3.20
C LEU A 291 -6.76 -14.54 -4.69
N ASP A 292 -6.58 -13.39 -5.35
CA ASP A 292 -6.87 -13.26 -6.78
C ASP A 292 -5.97 -14.18 -7.62
N ILE A 293 -4.68 -14.23 -7.28
CA ILE A 293 -3.71 -15.12 -7.96
C ILE A 293 -4.07 -16.58 -7.72
N ILE A 294 -4.45 -16.95 -6.50
CA ILE A 294 -4.89 -18.31 -6.15
C ILE A 294 -6.12 -18.70 -6.97
N ARG A 295 -7.11 -17.81 -7.06
CA ARG A 295 -8.31 -18.00 -7.89
C ARG A 295 -7.95 -18.11 -9.38
N ASP A 296 -7.09 -17.25 -9.87
CA ASP A 296 -6.62 -17.25 -11.26
C ASP A 296 -5.85 -18.55 -11.60
N LEU A 297 -5.02 -19.06 -10.70
CA LEU A 297 -4.32 -20.34 -10.89
C LEU A 297 -5.28 -21.53 -10.96
N ALA A 298 -6.30 -21.54 -10.12
CA ALA A 298 -7.28 -22.62 -10.07
C ALA A 298 -8.24 -22.63 -11.27
N ARG A 299 -8.64 -21.48 -11.78
CA ARG A 299 -9.43 -21.37 -13.03
C ARG A 299 -8.75 -22.04 -14.23
N ARG A 300 -7.43 -22.18 -14.22
CA ARG A 300 -6.66 -22.86 -15.27
C ARG A 300 -7.04 -24.33 -15.42
N GLY A 301 -7.47 -24.99 -14.34
CA GLY A 301 -7.96 -26.36 -14.35
C GLY A 301 -9.46 -26.48 -14.68
N GLY A 302 -10.15 -25.38 -15.03
CA GLY A 302 -11.60 -25.38 -15.24
C GLY A 302 -12.41 -25.44 -13.93
N HIS A 303 -11.79 -25.16 -12.78
CA HIS A 303 -12.43 -25.19 -11.48
C HIS A 303 -12.79 -23.78 -10.99
N ILE A 304 -13.91 -23.70 -10.27
CA ILE A 304 -14.25 -22.53 -9.47
C ILE A 304 -13.67 -22.78 -8.07
N VAL A 305 -12.83 -21.85 -7.60
CA VAL A 305 -12.28 -21.93 -6.25
C VAL A 305 -13.02 -20.99 -5.33
N GLU A 306 -13.60 -21.56 -4.30
CA GLU A 306 -14.09 -20.83 -3.14
C GLU A 306 -13.01 -20.84 -2.06
N VAL A 307 -12.60 -19.66 -1.63
CA VAL A 307 -11.76 -19.49 -0.44
C VAL A 307 -12.63 -19.01 0.70
N ASN A 308 -12.46 -19.60 1.87
CA ASN A 308 -13.13 -19.11 3.08
C ASN A 308 -12.47 -17.78 3.50
N GLU A 309 -13.05 -16.65 3.05
CA GLU A 309 -12.50 -15.31 3.28
C GLU A 309 -12.52 -14.93 4.76
N CYS A 310 -13.56 -15.33 5.50
CA CYS A 310 -13.61 -15.09 6.95
C CYS A 310 -12.46 -15.78 7.67
N GLU A 311 -12.18 -17.04 7.34
CA GLU A 311 -11.07 -17.82 7.88
C GLU A 311 -9.70 -17.21 7.45
N PHE A 312 -9.61 -16.74 6.22
CA PHE A 312 -8.43 -16.05 5.71
C PHE A 312 -8.15 -14.73 6.46
N GLU A 313 -9.17 -13.90 6.69
CA GLU A 313 -9.04 -12.67 7.48
C GLU A 313 -8.66 -12.98 8.94
N GLN A 314 -9.23 -14.02 9.52
CA GLN A 314 -8.85 -14.49 10.85
C GLN A 314 -7.38 -14.96 10.89
N ALA A 315 -6.90 -15.63 9.85
CA ALA A 315 -5.50 -16.04 9.74
C ALA A 315 -4.56 -14.82 9.67
N ILE A 316 -4.95 -13.79 8.90
CA ILE A 316 -4.22 -12.51 8.86
C ILE A 316 -4.19 -11.86 10.25
N LYS A 317 -5.34 -11.76 10.93
CA LYS A 317 -5.44 -11.18 12.28
C LYS A 317 -4.60 -11.96 13.29
N ARG A 318 -4.74 -13.28 13.33
CA ARG A 318 -3.90 -14.16 14.19
C ARG A 318 -2.40 -13.93 13.93
N HIS A 319 -1.99 -13.86 12.67
CA HIS A 319 -0.60 -13.60 12.33
C HIS A 319 -0.14 -12.21 12.75
N GLN A 320 -0.98 -11.18 12.58
CA GLN A 320 -0.71 -9.83 13.06
C GLN A 320 -0.62 -9.79 14.59
N GLU A 321 -1.50 -10.50 15.29
CA GLU A 321 -1.50 -10.63 16.74
C GLU A 321 -0.27 -11.41 17.23
N ILE A 322 0.08 -12.52 16.58
CA ILE A 322 1.33 -13.28 16.85
C ILE A 322 2.55 -12.41 16.54
N SER A 323 2.52 -11.62 15.46
CA SER A 323 3.58 -10.68 15.13
C SER A 323 3.63 -9.54 16.14
N ARG A 324 2.48 -9.01 16.57
CA ARG A 324 2.36 -8.02 17.65
C ARG A 324 2.72 -8.64 19.00
N ALA A 325 2.18 -9.80 19.35
CA ALA A 325 2.51 -10.54 20.58
C ALA A 325 3.94 -11.15 20.53
N GLY A 326 4.45 -11.46 19.34
CA GLY A 326 5.88 -11.80 19.15
C GLY A 326 6.75 -10.55 19.21
N VAL A 327 6.22 -9.39 18.86
CA VAL A 327 6.76 -8.08 19.21
C VAL A 327 6.57 -7.84 20.71
N GLU A 328 5.41 -8.07 21.29
CA GLU A 328 5.14 -7.98 22.73
C GLU A 328 5.87 -9.07 23.57
N LYS A 329 6.00 -10.30 23.11
CA LYS A 329 6.80 -11.37 23.77
C LYS A 329 8.29 -11.28 23.49
N LYS A 330 8.74 -10.76 22.38
CA LYS A 330 10.12 -10.30 22.17
C LYS A 330 10.40 -9.01 22.91
N PHE A 331 9.36 -8.32 23.32
CA PHE A 331 9.32 -7.06 24.03
C PHE A 331 8.76 -7.21 25.45
N GLY A 332 9.15 -8.27 26.14
CA GLY A 332 9.03 -8.43 27.57
C GLY A 332 7.59 -8.48 28.09
N GLY A 333 7.25 -9.59 28.69
CA GLY A 333 6.30 -9.55 29.78
C GLY A 333 6.84 -8.62 30.89
N HIS A 334 5.93 -7.84 31.47
CA HIS A 334 6.11 -7.12 32.74
C HIS A 334 7.45 -6.36 32.92
N GLY A 335 7.86 -5.50 31.97
CA GLY A 335 9.02 -4.62 32.12
C GLY A 335 8.60 -3.16 32.28
N LEU A 336 9.49 -2.36 32.89
CA LEU A 336 9.38 -0.92 32.97
C LEU A 336 9.20 -0.35 31.55
N LEU A 337 8.01 0.23 31.26
CA LEU A 337 7.77 1.02 30.06
C LEU A 337 8.59 2.31 30.18
N LEU A 338 9.55 2.48 29.29
CA LEU A 338 10.21 3.77 29.12
C LEU A 338 9.39 4.59 28.13
N ASP A 339 9.24 5.88 28.36
CA ASP A 339 8.35 6.82 27.65
C ASP A 339 8.55 6.88 26.12
N THR A 340 9.54 6.18 25.57
CA THR A 340 9.92 6.23 24.16
C THR A 340 9.51 5.02 23.33
N GLY A 341 9.02 3.95 23.95
CA GLY A 341 8.58 2.74 23.24
C GLY A 341 9.65 1.91 22.51
N GLU A 342 10.88 2.39 22.41
CA GLU A 342 12.00 1.73 21.70
C GLU A 342 12.85 0.82 22.59
N LEU A 343 12.82 1.04 23.91
CA LEU A 343 13.65 0.38 24.88
C LEU A 343 12.81 -0.45 25.84
N LYS A 344 13.19 -1.70 26.08
CA LYS A 344 12.43 -2.62 26.92
C LYS A 344 13.36 -3.51 27.73
N ALA A 345 13.21 -3.44 29.04
CA ALA A 345 13.95 -4.23 30.00
C ALA A 345 12.99 -4.92 30.97
N GLY A 346 13.19 -6.20 31.21
CA GLY A 346 12.41 -7.01 32.18
C GLY A 346 12.92 -6.93 33.61
N SER A 347 14.12 -6.35 33.85
CA SER A 347 14.76 -6.19 35.13
C SER A 347 15.72 -4.97 35.14
N GLU A 348 16.15 -4.54 36.31
CA GLU A 348 17.18 -3.47 36.44
C GLU A 348 18.52 -3.84 35.77
N GLU A 349 18.88 -5.12 35.76
CA GLU A 349 20.08 -5.60 35.10
C GLU A 349 19.96 -5.51 33.58
N GLU A 350 18.82 -5.93 33.04
CA GLU A 350 18.54 -5.76 31.63
C GLU A 350 18.46 -4.29 31.23
N LEU A 351 17.92 -3.42 32.08
CA LEU A 351 17.88 -1.97 31.85
C LEU A 351 19.30 -1.39 31.68
N LYS A 352 20.27 -1.82 32.49
CA LYS A 352 21.69 -1.41 32.34
C LYS A 352 22.25 -1.81 30.98
N ILE A 353 22.00 -3.07 30.54
CA ILE A 353 22.47 -3.57 29.24
C ILE A 353 21.77 -2.80 28.09
N VAL A 354 20.46 -2.61 28.17
CA VAL A 354 19.69 -1.87 27.17
C VAL A 354 20.13 -0.41 27.08
N THR A 355 20.44 0.24 28.20
CA THR A 355 20.97 1.62 28.24
C THR A 355 22.34 1.73 27.55
N ARG A 356 23.23 0.76 27.76
CA ARG A 356 24.52 0.65 27.08
C ARG A 356 24.36 0.46 25.57
N LEU A 357 23.50 -0.49 25.16
CA LEU A 357 23.20 -0.77 23.79
C LEU A 357 22.50 0.43 23.09
N HIS A 358 21.69 1.20 23.82
CA HIS A 358 21.06 2.40 23.30
C HIS A 358 22.10 3.46 22.95
N THR A 359 23.01 3.75 23.86
CA THR A 359 24.11 4.69 23.58
C THR A 359 25.01 4.18 22.45
N ALA A 360 25.32 2.88 22.41
CA ALA A 360 26.04 2.26 21.30
C ALA A 360 25.32 2.38 19.96
N THR A 361 24.01 2.39 19.95
CA THR A 361 23.19 2.57 18.72
C THR A 361 23.36 3.99 18.16
N HIS A 362 23.45 5.02 18.99
CA HIS A 362 23.78 6.38 18.57
C HIS A 362 25.20 6.49 18.00
N LEU A 363 26.17 5.83 18.63
CA LEU A 363 27.54 5.75 18.09
C LEU A 363 27.54 5.02 16.72
N LEU A 364 26.80 3.93 16.60
CA LEU A 364 26.64 3.20 15.33
C LEU A 364 26.04 4.08 14.23
N ASN A 365 24.99 4.83 14.52
CA ASN A 365 24.36 5.73 13.55
C ASN A 365 25.34 6.81 13.06
N ALA A 366 26.07 7.44 13.99
CA ALA A 366 27.10 8.42 13.64
C ALA A 366 28.24 7.81 12.81
N ALA A 367 28.72 6.60 13.18
CA ALA A 367 29.77 5.89 12.43
C ALA A 367 29.28 5.51 11.01
N LEU A 368 28.02 5.12 10.83
CA LEU A 368 27.43 4.87 9.52
C LEU A 368 27.47 6.12 8.63
N HIS A 369 27.09 7.29 9.17
CA HIS A 369 27.17 8.55 8.43
C HIS A 369 28.62 8.92 8.07
N GLN A 370 29.58 8.67 8.96
CA GLN A 370 31.01 8.96 8.69
C GLN A 370 31.59 8.06 7.58
N VAL A 371 31.19 6.79 7.52
CA VAL A 371 31.74 5.81 6.55
C VAL A 371 30.99 5.81 5.23
N LEU A 372 29.65 5.94 5.27
CA LEU A 372 28.78 5.77 4.11
C LEU A 372 28.22 7.10 3.57
N GLY A 373 28.43 8.21 4.31
CA GLY A 373 27.97 9.55 3.93
C GLY A 373 26.53 9.86 4.32
N ASP A 374 26.06 11.06 3.91
CA ASP A 374 24.78 11.64 4.31
C ASP A 374 23.55 10.94 3.71
N SER A 375 23.74 9.99 2.79
CA SER A 375 22.67 9.19 2.22
C SER A 375 22.07 8.16 3.19
N VAL A 376 22.73 7.93 4.33
CA VAL A 376 22.22 7.08 5.39
C VAL A 376 21.03 7.73 6.07
N GLU A 377 19.89 7.04 6.11
CA GLU A 377 18.71 7.51 6.83
C GLU A 377 18.16 6.37 7.68
N GLN A 378 17.98 6.60 8.97
CA GLN A 378 17.37 5.62 9.87
C GLN A 378 15.96 5.27 9.43
N ARG A 379 15.66 3.96 9.35
CA ARG A 379 14.34 3.41 9.04
C ARG A 379 13.68 2.68 10.21
N GLY A 380 14.43 2.37 11.22
CA GLY A 380 13.96 1.76 12.46
C GLY A 380 15.07 1.28 13.34
N SER A 381 14.80 1.15 14.62
CA SER A 381 15.68 0.53 15.62
C SER A 381 14.88 -0.36 16.56
N ASP A 382 15.56 -1.30 17.20
CA ASP A 382 14.99 -2.19 18.19
C ASP A 382 16.10 -2.70 19.11
N ILE A 383 15.96 -2.46 20.41
CA ILE A 383 16.99 -2.76 21.41
C ILE A 383 16.43 -3.68 22.49
N THR A 384 17.11 -4.78 22.70
CA THR A 384 16.82 -5.77 23.75
C THR A 384 18.10 -6.04 24.53
N ALA A 385 18.04 -6.69 25.67
CA ALA A 385 19.25 -7.08 26.42
C ALA A 385 20.22 -7.99 25.63
N ALA A 386 19.72 -8.68 24.59
CA ALA A 386 20.56 -9.55 23.76
C ALA A 386 21.30 -8.82 22.63
N ARG A 387 20.71 -7.73 22.10
CA ARG A 387 21.22 -7.03 20.92
C ARG A 387 20.56 -5.70 20.65
N THR A 388 21.24 -4.84 19.87
CA THR A 388 20.60 -3.79 19.07
C THR A 388 20.38 -4.25 17.64
N ARG A 389 19.28 -3.75 17.00
CA ARG A 389 19.00 -3.85 15.57
C ARG A 389 18.81 -2.44 15.05
N PHE A 390 19.54 -2.10 13.99
CA PHE A 390 19.48 -0.80 13.35
C PHE A 390 19.19 -0.97 11.86
N ASP A 391 18.08 -0.42 11.38
CA ASP A 391 17.65 -0.46 10.00
C ASP A 391 17.88 0.93 9.38
N PHE A 392 18.55 1.00 8.23
CA PHE A 392 18.88 2.24 7.56
C PHE A 392 18.80 2.12 6.03
N LEU A 393 18.58 3.25 5.38
CA LEU A 393 18.53 3.32 3.92
C LEU A 393 19.95 3.28 3.37
N PHE A 394 20.22 2.30 2.50
CA PHE A 394 21.46 2.23 1.75
C PHE A 394 21.27 1.27 0.56
N PRO A 395 21.72 1.63 -0.66
CA PRO A 395 21.31 0.93 -1.89
C PRO A 395 21.97 -0.42 -2.11
N ARG A 396 23.10 -0.71 -1.43
CA ARG A 396 23.88 -1.94 -1.62
C ARG A 396 24.27 -2.60 -0.29
N LYS A 397 24.79 -3.81 -0.38
CA LYS A 397 25.44 -4.48 0.75
C LYS A 397 26.70 -3.73 1.16
N LEU A 398 26.97 -3.66 2.46
CA LEU A 398 28.23 -3.13 2.98
C LEU A 398 29.38 -4.09 2.69
N THR A 399 30.56 -3.53 2.41
CA THR A 399 31.77 -4.34 2.27
C THR A 399 32.30 -4.76 3.63
N PRO A 400 33.11 -5.81 3.72
CA PRO A 400 33.75 -6.21 4.99
C PRO A 400 34.58 -5.09 5.60
N GLU A 401 35.27 -4.30 4.78
CA GLU A 401 36.10 -3.16 5.22
C GLU A 401 35.25 -2.03 5.80
N GLU A 402 34.10 -1.75 5.19
CA GLU A 402 33.12 -0.76 5.72
C GLU A 402 32.56 -1.21 7.07
N ILE A 403 32.20 -2.49 7.21
CA ILE A 403 31.71 -3.06 8.49
C ILE A 403 32.78 -2.96 9.56
N GLN A 404 34.01 -3.35 9.23
CA GLN A 404 35.14 -3.26 10.15
C GLN A 404 35.40 -1.82 10.57
N LYS A 405 35.40 -0.88 9.63
CA LYS A 405 35.64 0.55 9.91
C LYS A 405 34.58 1.15 10.80
N ILE A 406 33.30 0.78 10.60
CA ILE A 406 32.19 1.21 11.46
C ILE A 406 32.40 0.67 12.89
N GLU A 407 32.70 -0.61 13.02
CA GLU A 407 32.96 -1.24 14.34
C GLU A 407 34.14 -0.59 15.06
N GLU A 408 35.24 -0.31 14.34
CA GLU A 408 36.42 0.41 14.87
C GLU A 408 36.04 1.81 15.36
N LEU A 409 35.32 2.62 14.56
CA LEU A 409 34.90 3.97 14.95
C LEU A 409 34.04 4.00 16.21
N VAL A 410 33.13 3.03 16.35
CA VAL A 410 32.29 2.90 17.55
C VAL A 410 33.16 2.55 18.75
N ASN A 411 34.07 1.59 18.63
CA ASN A 411 34.94 1.19 19.73
C ASN A 411 35.98 2.29 20.12
N ASP A 412 36.51 3.02 19.14
CA ASP A 412 37.36 4.19 19.39
C ASP A 412 36.61 5.27 20.20
N ALA A 413 35.34 5.51 19.91
CA ALA A 413 34.53 6.45 20.69
C ALA A 413 34.21 5.94 22.09
N ILE A 414 34.13 4.62 22.28
CA ILE A 414 33.97 3.98 23.59
C ILE A 414 35.30 4.11 24.41
N GLU A 415 36.42 3.80 23.80
CA GLU A 415 37.74 3.86 24.44
C GLU A 415 38.12 5.29 24.84
N LYS A 416 37.72 6.31 24.07
CA LYS A 416 37.92 7.73 24.41
C LYS A 416 37.09 8.19 25.60
N ASP A 417 36.21 7.37 26.11
CA ASP A 417 35.34 7.64 27.26
C ASP A 417 34.65 9.02 27.18
N LEU A 418 33.96 9.27 26.05
CA LEU A 418 33.33 10.56 25.73
C LEU A 418 32.15 10.85 26.69
N PRO A 419 31.97 12.11 27.12
CA PRO A 419 30.82 12.51 27.93
C PRO A 419 29.54 12.46 27.09
N VAL A 420 28.44 12.07 27.76
CA VAL A 420 27.08 12.10 27.17
C VAL A 420 26.28 13.19 27.88
N SER A 421 25.95 14.24 27.17
CA SER A 421 25.17 15.38 27.68
C SER A 421 23.77 15.41 27.09
N ILE A 422 22.85 16.00 27.84
CA ILE A 422 21.45 16.17 27.43
C ILE A 422 21.04 17.64 27.53
N ARG A 423 20.33 18.12 26.52
CA ARG A 423 19.68 19.43 26.53
C ARG A 423 18.24 19.29 26.07
N GLU A 424 17.35 20.00 26.73
CA GLU A 424 15.95 20.07 26.33
C GLU A 424 15.69 21.36 25.55
N LEU A 425 15.31 21.22 24.28
CA LEU A 425 15.12 22.32 23.35
C LEU A 425 13.72 22.29 22.73
N PRO A 426 13.18 23.45 22.29
CA PRO A 426 12.04 23.45 21.38
C PRO A 426 12.37 22.66 20.11
N LEU A 427 11.40 21.90 19.59
CA LEU A 427 11.61 21.02 18.42
C LEU A 427 12.20 21.77 17.21
N ALA A 428 11.76 23.01 16.98
CA ALA A 428 12.25 23.82 15.86
C ALA A 428 13.74 24.20 16.01
N GLU A 429 14.21 24.43 17.24
CA GLU A 429 15.62 24.71 17.56
C GLU A 429 16.46 23.43 17.48
N ALA A 430 15.93 22.33 18.01
CA ALA A 430 16.59 21.03 17.98
C ALA A 430 16.86 20.58 16.52
N LYS A 431 15.93 20.75 15.61
CA LYS A 431 16.11 20.45 14.17
C LYS A 431 17.16 21.36 13.50
N LYS A 432 17.24 22.62 13.91
CA LYS A 432 18.26 23.57 13.38
C LYS A 432 19.65 23.34 13.96
N SER A 433 19.76 22.61 15.07
CA SER A 433 21.05 22.37 15.75
C SER A 433 21.94 21.34 15.07
N GLY A 434 21.54 20.77 13.92
CA GLY A 434 22.25 19.68 13.24
C GLY A 434 22.08 18.31 13.90
N ALA A 435 21.15 18.16 14.85
CA ALA A 435 20.88 16.87 15.48
C ALA A 435 20.14 15.93 14.53
N LEU A 436 20.60 14.68 14.44
CA LEU A 436 19.92 13.63 13.70
C LEU A 436 18.58 13.30 14.38
N PHE A 437 17.58 12.95 13.59
CA PHE A 437 16.27 12.56 14.08
C PHE A 437 15.58 11.59 13.13
N PHE A 438 14.69 10.79 13.67
CA PHE A 438 13.90 9.85 12.86
C PHE A 438 12.79 10.62 12.12
N SER A 439 12.86 10.69 10.80
CA SER A 439 11.97 11.51 9.96
C SER A 439 10.48 11.16 10.07
N LYS A 440 10.15 9.93 10.46
CA LYS A 440 8.77 9.44 10.67
C LYS A 440 8.31 9.45 12.13
N GLY A 441 9.12 10.00 13.04
CA GLY A 441 8.80 10.10 14.46
C GLY A 441 7.82 11.22 14.75
N HIS A 442 6.87 10.98 15.67
CA HIS A 442 6.09 12.04 16.29
C HIS A 442 6.83 12.60 17.48
N TYR A 443 7.14 13.89 17.45
CA TYR A 443 7.91 14.56 18.48
C TYR A 443 7.04 15.58 19.19
N PRO A 444 7.13 15.71 20.55
CA PRO A 444 6.49 16.77 21.31
C PRO A 444 7.09 18.15 20.98
N GLU A 445 6.46 19.24 21.45
CA GLU A 445 6.94 20.61 21.23
C GLU A 445 8.35 20.85 21.81
N ARG A 446 8.69 20.17 22.91
CA ARG A 446 10.03 20.17 23.51
C ARG A 446 10.60 18.78 23.45
N VAL A 447 11.86 18.69 23.03
CA VAL A 447 12.56 17.41 22.80
C VAL A 447 13.91 17.41 23.50
N LYS A 448 14.33 16.22 23.91
CA LYS A 448 15.66 15.97 24.45
C LYS A 448 16.63 15.74 23.30
N VAL A 449 17.74 16.50 23.30
CA VAL A 449 18.87 16.34 22.38
C VAL A 449 20.04 15.79 23.19
N TYR A 450 20.46 14.59 22.80
CA TYR A 450 21.65 13.97 23.37
C TYR A 450 22.85 14.27 22.50
N THR A 451 23.97 14.67 23.15
CA THR A 451 25.24 14.95 22.51
C THR A 451 26.29 14.05 23.14
N ILE A 452 27.03 13.28 22.33
CA ILE A 452 28.13 12.42 22.73
C ILE A 452 29.41 13.07 22.27
N GLY A 453 30.27 13.44 23.20
CA GLY A 453 31.55 14.14 22.97
C GLY A 453 31.44 15.63 23.24
N ASN A 454 32.26 16.43 22.55
CA ASN A 454 32.31 17.88 22.73
C ASN A 454 31.15 18.55 21.98
N ASP A 455 30.52 19.55 22.59
CA ASP A 455 29.42 20.32 21.98
C ASP A 455 29.81 21.00 20.63
N ALA A 456 31.08 21.40 20.46
CA ALA A 456 31.56 22.06 19.26
C ALA A 456 31.74 21.08 18.06
N GLU A 457 32.24 19.87 18.36
CA GLU A 457 32.42 18.78 17.38
C GLU A 457 31.97 17.46 18.00
N PRO A 458 30.66 17.21 18.04
CA PRO A 458 30.16 15.99 18.68
C PRO A 458 30.43 14.77 17.81
N PHE A 459 30.72 13.64 18.41
CA PHE A 459 30.74 12.35 17.72
C PHE A 459 29.36 11.96 17.25
N SER A 460 28.33 12.15 18.10
CA SER A 460 26.91 11.95 17.77
C SER A 460 26.10 13.04 18.45
N LYS A 461 25.04 13.49 17.74
CA LYS A 461 24.05 14.42 18.25
C LYS A 461 22.67 14.05 17.71
N GLU A 462 21.77 13.64 18.60
CA GLU A 462 20.47 13.07 18.17
C GLU A 462 19.30 13.47 19.07
N LEU A 463 18.11 13.56 18.46
CA LEU A 463 16.84 13.68 19.19
C LEU A 463 16.45 12.30 19.74
N CYS A 464 16.47 12.15 21.06
CA CYS A 464 16.14 10.88 21.70
C CYS A 464 15.48 11.08 23.06
N GLY A 465 14.57 10.21 23.43
CA GLY A 465 13.86 10.24 24.72
C GLY A 465 14.29 9.15 25.71
N GLY A 466 15.14 8.20 25.30
CA GLY A 466 15.52 7.07 26.14
C GLY A 466 16.69 7.33 27.07
N PRO A 467 17.02 6.40 27.99
CA PRO A 467 18.15 6.51 28.88
C PRO A 467 19.47 6.24 28.15
N HIS A 468 20.50 6.95 28.56
CA HIS A 468 21.87 6.79 28.08
C HIS A 468 22.85 6.65 29.24
N VAL A 469 24.01 6.06 28.95
CA VAL A 469 25.13 6.07 29.91
C VAL A 469 25.68 7.48 30.04
N ALA A 470 26.27 7.80 31.18
CA ALA A 470 26.89 9.12 31.43
C ALA A 470 28.16 9.34 30.59
N ARG A 471 28.89 8.26 30.30
CA ARG A 471 30.12 8.27 29.51
C ARG A 471 30.22 7.02 28.66
N THR A 472 30.82 7.13 27.47
CA THR A 472 30.87 6.01 26.52
C THR A 472 31.69 4.82 26.99
N GLY A 473 32.67 5.02 27.88
CA GLY A 473 33.46 3.94 28.49
C GLY A 473 32.61 2.92 29.26
N ALA A 474 31.42 3.32 29.76
CA ALA A 474 30.49 2.41 30.42
C ALA A 474 29.77 1.44 29.46
N ILE A 475 29.92 1.60 28.14
CA ILE A 475 29.26 0.74 27.13
C ILE A 475 29.89 -0.66 27.09
N GLY A 476 31.20 -0.77 27.27
CA GLY A 476 31.93 -1.99 27.01
C GLY A 476 32.30 -2.15 25.53
N ARG A 477 32.70 -3.33 25.10
CA ARG A 477 33.14 -3.57 23.73
C ARG A 477 31.94 -3.79 22.79
N PHE A 478 31.85 -2.99 21.77
CA PHE A 478 30.80 -3.11 20.72
C PHE A 478 31.24 -4.11 19.64
N ARG A 479 30.30 -4.92 19.18
CA ARG A 479 30.54 -5.90 18.12
C ARG A 479 29.34 -6.00 17.16
N ILE A 480 29.61 -5.92 15.85
CA ILE A 480 28.63 -6.17 14.81
C ILE A 480 28.49 -7.68 14.61
N LEU A 481 27.29 -8.22 14.85
CA LEU A 481 26.98 -9.66 14.70
C LEU A 481 26.66 -10.03 13.28
N LYS A 482 25.91 -9.15 12.57
CA LYS A 482 25.41 -9.42 11.21
C LYS A 482 24.99 -8.15 10.51
N GLU A 483 25.25 -8.10 9.20
CA GLU A 483 24.70 -7.15 8.27
C GLU A 483 23.90 -7.91 7.22
N GLU A 484 22.64 -7.47 6.95
CA GLU A 484 21.72 -8.16 6.04
C GLU A 484 20.75 -7.17 5.36
N SER A 485 20.12 -7.57 4.27
CA SER A 485 19.00 -6.83 3.69
C SER A 485 17.74 -7.03 4.53
N SER A 486 17.04 -5.94 4.85
CA SER A 486 15.73 -5.99 5.54
C SER A 486 14.57 -5.84 4.59
N SER A 487 14.72 -4.98 3.58
CA SER A 487 13.79 -4.78 2.47
C SER A 487 14.51 -4.07 1.33
N ALA A 488 13.83 -3.79 0.22
CA ALA A 488 14.43 -3.07 -0.92
C ALA A 488 15.02 -1.74 -0.46
N GLY A 489 16.32 -1.54 -0.71
CA GLY A 489 17.06 -0.34 -0.33
C GLY A 489 17.28 -0.14 1.18
N VAL A 490 16.89 -1.09 2.04
CA VAL A 490 17.07 -1.00 3.49
C VAL A 490 18.03 -2.08 3.97
N ARG A 491 19.12 -1.65 4.59
CA ARG A 491 20.11 -2.52 5.24
C ARG A 491 19.81 -2.61 6.73
N ARG A 492 20.22 -3.70 7.35
CA ARG A 492 20.04 -4.01 8.75
C ARG A 492 21.35 -4.43 9.37
N ILE A 493 21.77 -3.77 10.44
CA ILE A 493 22.85 -4.21 11.30
C ILE A 493 22.28 -4.74 12.62
N ARG A 494 22.82 -5.86 13.07
CA ARG A 494 22.61 -6.37 14.42
C ARG A 494 23.94 -6.34 15.14
N ALA A 495 23.95 -5.79 16.35
CA ALA A 495 25.15 -5.64 17.14
C ALA A 495 24.87 -5.90 18.63
N THR A 496 25.94 -6.15 19.40
CA THR A 496 25.87 -6.37 20.83
C THR A 496 27.00 -5.59 21.53
N VAL A 497 26.95 -5.54 22.86
CA VAL A 497 28.01 -5.03 23.72
C VAL A 497 28.44 -6.10 24.70
N GLU A 498 29.73 -6.26 24.87
CA GLU A 498 30.39 -7.22 25.77
C GLU A 498 31.08 -6.47 26.90
N GLY A 499 31.06 -7.01 28.11
CA GLY A 499 31.71 -6.40 29.28
C GLY A 499 30.79 -6.02 30.41
#